data_9450929b1b9607ab6c8c111b6a3dbd4d
#
_entry.id   9450929b1b9607ab6c8c111b6a3dbd4d
#
_cell.length_a   1.000
_cell.length_b   1.000
_cell.length_c   1.000
_cell.angle_alpha   90.00
_cell.angle_beta   90.00
_cell.angle_gamma   90.00
#
_symmetry.space_group_name_H-M   'P 1'
#
loop_
_entity.id
_entity.type
_entity.pdbx_description
1 polymer ?
#
loop_
_entity_poly.entity_id
_entity_poly.type
_entity_poly.pdbx_seq_one_letter_code
_entity_poly.pdbx_strand_id
1 'polypeptide(L)'
;MNTIDNTGHMNAARSALAIAVLIASGSASAMQIDLGNPDIRMRWDNTVRYNLGIRAESQDSAIMNNPNFDESDGKFDRGDIVTNRLDLLTEVDLAYKWHFGARVSAAGWYDDAYSDRSVDSNVPGYSTSYNNDKYSSEVERYVYGPSGEILDAFVWANFDVGQVPVNVKVGRHTLYWGEGLLFGAHAISYSQAPTDAVKAVTSPGIETKEVFLPIGQVSAKAQLTNALSVSAQYFYEWDHTRFPYGGTYFGAADPFFEGPDRLPAAPGF
;
A
#
# COMPACT_ATOMS: atom_id res chain seq x y z
N MET A 1 14.90 47.06 -1.52
CA MET A 1 13.69 46.23 -1.60
C MET A 1 14.18 44.78 -1.46
N ASN A 2 14.13 44.27 -0.22
CA ASN A 2 14.73 42.95 0.11
C ASN A 2 13.70 41.88 -0.17
N THR A 3 13.95 41.06 -1.17
CA THR A 3 13.26 39.78 -1.36
C THR A 3 13.78 38.82 -0.28
N ILE A 4 12.93 38.56 0.71
CA ILE A 4 13.22 37.56 1.74
C ILE A 4 13.18 36.21 1.04
N ASP A 5 14.34 35.55 1.04
CA ASP A 5 14.53 34.22 0.46
C ASP A 5 13.74 33.17 1.28
N ASN A 6 12.58 32.82 0.79
CA ASN A 6 11.63 31.91 1.46
C ASN A 6 12.03 30.42 1.33
N THR A 7 13.08 30.13 0.54
CA THR A 7 13.56 28.75 0.28
C THR A 7 14.32 28.17 1.46
N GLY A 8 15.00 29.00 2.25
CA GLY A 8 15.76 28.56 3.42
C GLY A 8 14.87 27.99 4.55
N HIS A 9 13.70 28.58 4.77
CA HIS A 9 12.79 28.14 5.85
C HIS A 9 12.05 26.84 5.52
N MET A 10 11.70 26.60 4.24
CA MET A 10 11.06 25.36 3.81
C MET A 10 12.03 24.18 3.90
N ASN A 11 13.29 24.36 3.54
CA ASN A 11 14.31 23.31 3.65
C ASN A 11 14.63 22.96 5.11
N ALA A 12 14.68 23.94 6.00
CA ALA A 12 14.87 23.70 7.43
C ALA A 12 13.69 22.97 8.09
N ALA A 13 12.46 23.28 7.69
CA ALA A 13 11.25 22.60 8.19
C ALA A 13 11.18 21.13 7.70
N ARG A 14 11.57 20.89 6.45
CA ARG A 14 11.64 19.53 5.87
C ARG A 14 12.71 18.67 6.56
N SER A 15 13.87 19.24 6.83
CA SER A 15 14.95 18.56 7.58
C SER A 15 14.56 18.30 9.04
N ALA A 16 13.84 19.22 9.69
CA ALA A 16 13.36 19.05 11.06
C ALA A 16 12.28 17.95 11.16
N LEU A 17 11.41 17.83 10.14
CA LEU A 17 10.41 16.77 10.07
C LEU A 17 11.06 15.40 9.88
N ALA A 18 12.06 15.28 9.00
CA ALA A 18 12.84 14.06 8.79
C ALA A 18 13.57 13.61 10.07
N ILE A 19 14.17 14.54 10.80
CA ILE A 19 14.84 14.26 12.09
C ILE A 19 13.81 13.87 13.16
N ALA A 20 12.66 14.52 13.22
CA ALA A 20 11.59 14.20 14.18
C ALA A 20 11.01 12.80 13.95
N VAL A 21 10.87 12.34 12.69
CA VAL A 21 10.40 10.99 12.36
C VAL A 21 11.47 9.93 12.67
N LEU A 22 12.75 10.21 12.45
CA LEU A 22 13.85 9.33 12.86
C LEU A 22 13.94 9.15 14.39
N ILE A 23 13.56 10.17 15.16
CA ILE A 23 13.49 10.07 16.62
C ILE A 23 12.21 9.37 17.08
N ALA A 24 11.11 9.47 16.31
CA ALA A 24 9.83 8.80 16.59
C ALA A 24 9.76 7.33 16.15
N SER A 25 10.77 6.84 15.39
CA SER A 25 10.94 5.41 15.09
C SER A 25 11.37 4.57 16.29
N GLY A 26 11.07 5.05 17.49
CA GLY A 26 11.05 4.25 18.70
C GLY A 26 9.99 3.15 18.56
N SER A 27 10.46 1.93 18.69
CA SER A 27 9.76 0.64 18.84
C SER A 27 8.24 0.73 18.72
N ALA A 28 7.65 0.09 17.70
CA ALA A 28 6.22 -0.23 17.70
C ALA A 28 5.90 -0.97 19.01
N SER A 29 5.47 -0.26 20.04
CA SER A 29 5.06 -0.85 21.29
C SER A 29 3.57 -1.09 21.23
N ALA A 30 3.20 -2.36 21.06
CA ALA A 30 1.85 -2.82 21.26
C ALA A 30 1.35 -2.32 22.61
N MET A 31 0.36 -1.44 22.61
CA MET A 31 -0.25 -0.96 23.84
C MET A 31 -1.41 -1.88 24.20
N GLN A 32 -1.23 -2.66 25.27
CA GLN A 32 -2.35 -3.39 25.86
C GLN A 32 -3.17 -2.41 26.71
N ILE A 33 -4.46 -2.29 26.38
CA ILE A 33 -5.39 -1.42 27.08
C ILE A 33 -6.13 -2.27 28.12
N ASP A 34 -5.99 -1.91 29.38
CA ASP A 34 -6.76 -2.53 30.47
C ASP A 34 -8.15 -1.91 30.52
N LEU A 35 -9.17 -2.72 30.26
CA LEU A 35 -10.59 -2.32 30.32
C LEU A 35 -11.24 -2.65 31.67
N GLY A 36 -10.45 -3.04 32.70
CA GLY A 36 -10.95 -3.39 34.02
C GLY A 36 -11.68 -4.74 34.06
N ASN A 37 -11.70 -5.51 33.00
CA ASN A 37 -12.29 -6.84 32.91
C ASN A 37 -11.21 -7.84 32.41
N PRO A 38 -10.80 -8.82 33.25
CA PRO A 38 -9.75 -9.78 32.91
C PRO A 38 -10.13 -10.72 31.76
N ASP A 39 -11.42 -10.83 31.42
CA ASP A 39 -11.92 -11.63 30.35
C ASP A 39 -11.79 -10.91 28.98
N ILE A 40 -11.55 -9.59 28.97
CA ILE A 40 -11.43 -8.77 27.77
C ILE A 40 -9.96 -8.37 27.59
N ARG A 41 -9.41 -8.63 26.42
CA ARG A 41 -8.10 -8.15 26.02
C ARG A 41 -8.24 -7.22 24.84
N MET A 42 -7.72 -6.00 25.00
CA MET A 42 -7.64 -5.01 23.92
C MET A 42 -6.18 -4.65 23.67
N ARG A 43 -5.79 -4.66 22.41
CA ARG A 43 -4.47 -4.24 21.95
C ARG A 43 -4.64 -3.19 20.88
N TRP A 44 -3.87 -2.14 20.97
CA TRP A 44 -3.81 -1.09 19.97
C TRP A 44 -2.36 -0.85 19.56
N ASP A 45 -2.10 -1.05 18.30
CA ASP A 45 -0.77 -0.87 17.71
C ASP A 45 -0.80 0.25 16.66
N ASN A 46 0.28 1.03 16.63
CA ASN A 46 0.49 2.04 15.61
C ASN A 46 1.91 1.89 15.07
N THR A 47 2.02 1.85 13.75
CA THR A 47 3.30 1.84 13.04
C THR A 47 3.38 3.10 12.19
N VAL A 48 4.42 3.88 12.39
CA VAL A 48 4.76 5.04 11.56
C VAL A 48 6.02 4.70 10.77
N ARG A 49 5.99 4.89 9.47
CA ARG A 49 7.12 4.62 8.57
C ARG A 49 7.38 5.86 7.71
N TYR A 50 8.63 6.21 7.57
CA TYR A 50 9.08 7.27 6.67
C TYR A 50 10.08 6.70 5.67
N ASN A 51 9.85 6.98 4.40
CA ASN A 51 10.70 6.55 3.30
C ASN A 51 11.18 7.75 2.50
N LEU A 52 12.48 7.83 2.26
CA LEU A 52 13.12 8.81 1.40
C LEU A 52 13.90 8.09 0.31
N GLY A 53 13.52 8.32 -0.93
CA GLY A 53 14.17 7.77 -2.12
C GLY A 53 14.77 8.90 -2.97
N ILE A 54 15.97 8.67 -3.51
CA ILE A 54 16.66 9.61 -4.39
C ILE A 54 17.07 8.88 -5.66
N ARG A 55 16.85 9.48 -6.83
CA ARG A 55 17.28 8.93 -8.11
C ARG A 55 18.82 8.98 -8.23
N ALA A 56 19.45 7.84 -8.37
CA ALA A 56 20.89 7.72 -8.43
C ALA A 56 21.46 7.89 -9.86
N GLU A 57 20.72 7.48 -10.88
CA GLU A 57 21.15 7.48 -12.28
C GLU A 57 20.38 8.47 -13.12
N SER A 58 21.03 8.97 -14.17
CA SER A 58 20.37 9.82 -15.18
C SER A 58 19.41 8.96 -16.02
N GLN A 59 18.45 9.61 -16.66
CA GLN A 59 17.53 9.00 -17.60
C GLN A 59 18.30 8.38 -18.78
N ASP A 60 17.79 7.25 -19.30
CA ASP A 60 18.28 6.66 -20.54
C ASP A 60 17.58 7.30 -21.74
N SER A 61 18.36 7.77 -22.70
CA SER A 61 17.83 8.41 -23.90
C SER A 61 16.94 7.48 -24.76
N ALA A 62 17.16 6.17 -24.71
CA ALA A 62 16.32 5.23 -25.43
C ALA A 62 14.91 5.13 -24.79
N ILE A 63 14.82 5.28 -23.47
CA ILE A 63 13.55 5.34 -22.73
C ILE A 63 12.89 6.70 -22.98
N MET A 64 13.62 7.79 -22.80
CA MET A 64 13.12 9.16 -22.95
C MET A 64 12.65 9.52 -24.35
N ASN A 65 13.08 8.80 -25.38
CA ASN A 65 12.62 9.00 -26.77
C ASN A 65 11.45 8.06 -27.13
N ASN A 66 10.88 7.33 -26.19
CA ASN A 66 9.78 6.39 -26.42
C ASN A 66 8.52 6.87 -25.69
N PRO A 67 7.44 7.22 -26.42
CA PRO A 67 6.23 7.79 -25.85
C PRO A 67 5.42 6.84 -24.96
N ASN A 68 5.89 5.62 -24.74
CA ASN A 68 5.28 4.68 -23.81
C ASN A 68 6.01 4.60 -22.45
N PHE A 69 7.13 5.32 -22.27
CA PHE A 69 7.97 5.22 -21.08
C PHE A 69 8.55 6.56 -20.63
N ASP A 70 8.42 7.62 -21.45
CA ASP A 70 9.10 8.89 -21.22
C ASP A 70 8.51 9.70 -20.05
N GLU A 71 7.22 9.58 -19.78
CA GLU A 71 6.55 10.26 -18.68
C GLU A 71 7.03 9.74 -17.32
N SER A 72 7.10 8.42 -17.17
CA SER A 72 7.57 7.77 -15.92
C SER A 72 9.04 8.05 -15.66
N ASP A 73 9.90 7.88 -16.68
CA ASP A 73 11.34 8.07 -16.54
C ASP A 73 11.73 9.55 -16.48
N GLY A 74 10.96 10.43 -17.14
CA GLY A 74 11.18 11.88 -17.20
C GLY A 74 10.70 12.64 -15.97
N LYS A 75 9.90 12.02 -15.09
CA LYS A 75 9.30 12.72 -13.94
C LYS A 75 10.35 13.30 -12.97
N PHE A 76 11.48 12.64 -12.81
CA PHE A 76 12.54 13.04 -11.89
C PHE A 76 13.91 12.99 -12.54
N ASP A 77 14.74 13.98 -12.28
CA ASP A 77 16.14 14.02 -12.71
C ASP A 77 17.05 13.28 -11.74
N ARG A 78 18.30 13.03 -12.17
CA ARG A 78 19.33 12.48 -11.29
C ARG A 78 19.55 13.39 -10.07
N GLY A 79 19.43 12.84 -8.89
CA GLY A 79 19.56 13.54 -7.61
C GLY A 79 18.23 14.04 -7.04
N ASP A 80 17.15 13.95 -7.80
CA ASP A 80 15.83 14.32 -7.29
C ASP A 80 15.29 13.31 -6.28
N ILE A 81 14.43 13.80 -5.42
CA ILE A 81 13.69 12.98 -4.45
C ILE A 81 12.50 12.34 -5.16
N VAL A 82 12.54 11.02 -5.35
CA VAL A 82 11.49 10.23 -6.01
C VAL A 82 10.47 9.65 -5.04
N THR A 83 10.80 9.63 -3.75
CA THR A 83 9.90 9.23 -2.66
C THR A 83 10.22 10.07 -1.44
N ASN A 84 9.21 10.72 -0.89
CA ASN A 84 9.27 11.47 0.38
C ASN A 84 7.98 11.18 1.15
N ARG A 85 7.87 9.91 1.61
CA ARG A 85 6.63 9.27 1.98
C ARG A 85 6.53 8.99 3.47
N LEU A 86 5.40 9.36 4.03
CA LEU A 86 4.99 9.00 5.38
C LEU A 86 3.82 8.01 5.30
N ASP A 87 3.97 6.86 5.93
CA ASP A 87 2.93 5.85 6.08
C ASP A 87 2.56 5.68 7.55
N LEU A 88 1.29 5.50 7.83
CA LEU A 88 0.72 5.17 9.13
C LEU A 88 -0.10 3.89 9.01
N LEU A 89 0.13 2.93 9.89
CA LEU A 89 -0.74 1.78 10.10
C LEU A 89 -1.25 1.82 11.55
N THR A 90 -2.55 1.67 11.74
CA THR A 90 -3.19 1.53 13.05
C THR A 90 -4.00 0.25 13.10
N GLU A 91 -3.87 -0.51 14.19
CA GLU A 91 -4.50 -1.82 14.34
C GLU A 91 -5.11 -1.94 15.74
N VAL A 92 -6.36 -2.35 15.82
CA VAL A 92 -7.07 -2.61 17.07
C VAL A 92 -7.55 -4.04 17.09
N ASP A 93 -7.10 -4.80 18.07
CA ASP A 93 -7.54 -6.16 18.37
C ASP A 93 -8.36 -6.17 19.65
N LEU A 94 -9.50 -6.83 19.62
CA LEU A 94 -10.34 -7.09 20.79
C LEU A 94 -10.62 -8.59 20.89
N ALA A 95 -10.42 -9.18 22.05
CA ALA A 95 -10.72 -10.58 22.32
C ALA A 95 -11.45 -10.74 23.65
N TYR A 96 -12.47 -11.58 23.67
CA TYR A 96 -13.20 -11.99 24.88
C TYR A 96 -13.00 -13.48 25.14
N LYS A 97 -12.39 -13.81 26.28
CA LYS A 97 -12.11 -15.19 26.77
C LYS A 97 -11.47 -16.11 25.74
N TRP A 98 -10.83 -15.58 24.72
CA TRP A 98 -10.29 -16.33 23.58
C TRP A 98 -11.32 -17.10 22.74
N HIS A 99 -12.63 -16.88 23.02
CA HIS A 99 -13.71 -17.54 22.30
C HIS A 99 -14.15 -16.73 21.09
N PHE A 100 -14.13 -15.41 21.19
CA PHE A 100 -14.45 -14.53 20.07
C PHE A 100 -13.73 -13.20 20.19
N GLY A 101 -13.62 -12.53 19.08
CA GLY A 101 -13.00 -11.23 19.03
C GLY A 101 -13.20 -10.54 17.70
N ALA A 102 -12.60 -9.38 17.57
CA ALA A 102 -12.64 -8.54 16.39
C ALA A 102 -11.26 -7.92 16.14
N ARG A 103 -10.97 -7.63 14.87
CA ARG A 103 -9.85 -6.78 14.46
C ARG A 103 -10.34 -5.72 13.50
N VAL A 104 -9.84 -4.50 13.67
CA VAL A 104 -9.94 -3.43 12.70
C VAL A 104 -8.55 -2.84 12.50
N SER A 105 -8.14 -2.66 11.27
CA SER A 105 -6.91 -1.94 10.92
C SER A 105 -7.14 -0.96 9.79
N ALA A 106 -6.36 0.13 9.79
CA ALA A 106 -6.41 1.15 8.76
C ALA A 106 -4.99 1.64 8.44
N ALA A 107 -4.74 1.93 7.17
CA ALA A 107 -3.51 2.54 6.69
C ALA A 107 -3.79 3.93 6.15
N GLY A 108 -2.82 4.84 6.32
CA GLY A 108 -2.84 6.16 5.72
C GLY A 108 -1.47 6.50 5.17
N TRP A 109 -1.41 7.35 4.12
CA TRP A 109 -0.15 7.73 3.49
C TRP A 109 -0.19 9.12 2.86
N TYR A 110 1.00 9.68 2.73
CA TYR A 110 1.25 10.91 1.99
C TYR A 110 2.68 10.91 1.44
N ASP A 111 2.85 11.24 0.16
CA ASP A 111 4.16 11.37 -0.48
C ASP A 111 4.32 12.78 -1.07
N ASP A 112 5.23 13.56 -0.50
CA ASP A 112 5.51 14.94 -0.93
C ASP A 112 6.34 15.02 -2.22
N ALA A 113 6.94 13.91 -2.67
CA ALA A 113 7.73 13.89 -3.92
C ALA A 113 6.89 14.26 -5.14
N TYR A 114 5.57 14.04 -5.09
CA TYR A 114 4.61 14.39 -6.12
C TYR A 114 3.90 15.73 -5.87
N SER A 115 4.50 16.65 -5.15
CA SER A 115 3.93 17.99 -4.88
C SER A 115 3.70 18.78 -6.18
N ASP A 116 4.55 18.62 -7.19
CA ASP A 116 4.25 18.95 -8.58
C ASP A 116 3.54 17.76 -9.24
N ARG A 117 2.27 17.96 -9.57
CA ARG A 117 1.35 16.95 -10.12
C ARG A 117 1.25 16.99 -11.64
N SER A 118 2.16 17.73 -12.30
CA SER A 118 2.24 17.75 -13.76
C SER A 118 2.82 16.45 -14.30
N VAL A 119 2.36 16.08 -15.48
CA VAL A 119 2.92 15.01 -16.29
C VAL A 119 3.37 15.62 -17.61
N ASP A 120 4.58 15.34 -18.04
CA ASP A 120 5.17 15.91 -19.24
C ASP A 120 5.66 14.77 -20.14
N SER A 121 5.35 14.85 -21.44
CA SER A 121 5.97 13.99 -22.44
C SER A 121 7.18 14.69 -23.04
N ASN A 122 8.29 13.99 -23.12
CA ASN A 122 9.54 14.47 -23.73
C ASN A 122 9.63 14.16 -25.24
N VAL A 123 8.69 13.37 -25.77
CA VAL A 123 8.67 12.99 -27.19
C VAL A 123 7.90 14.02 -28.01
N PRO A 124 8.55 14.75 -28.94
CA PRO A 124 7.90 15.82 -29.68
C PRO A 124 6.65 15.36 -30.45
N GLY A 125 5.56 16.08 -30.25
CA GLY A 125 4.29 15.84 -30.93
C GLY A 125 3.38 14.80 -30.25
N TYR A 126 3.82 14.13 -29.21
CA TYR A 126 2.95 13.24 -28.42
C TYR A 126 2.29 14.00 -27.26
N SER A 127 1.05 13.64 -26.98
CA SER A 127 0.33 14.08 -25.79
C SER A 127 0.71 13.16 -24.63
N THR A 128 0.55 13.66 -23.41
CA THR A 128 0.70 12.83 -22.22
C THR A 128 -0.43 11.78 -22.10
N SER A 129 -0.21 10.75 -21.31
CA SER A 129 -1.20 9.72 -21.00
C SER A 129 -2.34 10.25 -20.10
N TYR A 130 -2.24 11.47 -19.62
CA TYR A 130 -3.19 12.11 -18.72
C TYR A 130 -3.87 13.33 -19.31
N ASN A 131 -5.14 13.53 -18.97
CA ASN A 131 -5.87 14.73 -19.40
C ASN A 131 -5.34 15.96 -18.67
N ASN A 132 -5.19 17.06 -19.44
CA ASN A 132 -4.66 18.33 -18.93
C ASN A 132 -3.28 18.20 -18.27
N ASP A 133 -2.49 17.20 -18.65
CA ASP A 133 -1.14 16.96 -18.14
C ASP A 133 -1.07 16.87 -16.62
N LYS A 134 -2.07 16.22 -16.01
CA LYS A 134 -2.18 16.04 -14.55
C LYS A 134 -2.59 14.63 -14.21
N TYR A 135 -1.98 14.08 -13.18
CA TYR A 135 -2.36 12.79 -12.65
C TYR A 135 -3.85 12.70 -12.29
N SER A 136 -4.43 11.53 -12.53
CA SER A 136 -5.81 11.21 -12.18
C SER A 136 -6.03 11.15 -10.67
N SER A 137 -7.30 11.19 -10.26
CA SER A 137 -7.68 11.03 -8.84
C SER A 137 -7.28 9.68 -8.25
N GLU A 138 -7.10 8.65 -9.09
CA GLU A 138 -6.62 7.35 -8.65
C GLU A 138 -5.14 7.37 -8.29
N VAL A 139 -4.31 8.00 -9.11
CA VAL A 139 -2.90 8.24 -8.80
C VAL A 139 -2.78 9.10 -7.55
N GLU A 140 -3.60 10.15 -7.40
CA GLU A 140 -3.67 10.92 -6.17
C GLU A 140 -3.95 10.02 -4.97
N ARG A 141 -4.98 9.21 -5.06
CA ARG A 141 -5.43 8.35 -3.97
C ARG A 141 -4.38 7.32 -3.56
N TYR A 142 -3.80 6.60 -4.51
CA TYR A 142 -3.01 5.40 -4.21
C TYR A 142 -1.49 5.62 -4.25
N VAL A 143 -1.02 6.66 -4.93
CA VAL A 143 0.43 6.94 -5.02
C VAL A 143 0.85 7.96 -4.00
N TYR A 144 0.32 9.19 -4.04
CA TYR A 144 0.87 10.28 -3.22
C TYR A 144 -0.06 10.81 -2.13
N GLY A 145 -1.36 10.71 -2.24
CA GLY A 145 -2.31 11.13 -1.21
C GLY A 145 -2.40 12.67 -0.99
N PRO A 146 -2.80 13.13 0.20
CA PRO A 146 -3.07 12.36 1.41
C PRO A 146 -4.27 11.41 1.26
N SER A 147 -4.10 10.17 1.68
CA SER A 147 -5.14 9.15 1.52
C SER A 147 -5.07 8.09 2.61
N GLY A 148 -6.07 7.21 2.63
CA GLY A 148 -6.12 6.11 3.56
C GLY A 148 -7.19 5.09 3.20
N GLU A 149 -7.07 3.91 3.79
CA GLU A 149 -8.00 2.81 3.59
C GLU A 149 -8.13 1.94 4.84
N ILE A 150 -9.29 1.31 4.98
CA ILE A 150 -9.50 0.25 5.96
C ILE A 150 -8.96 -1.05 5.38
N LEU A 151 -8.05 -1.70 6.11
CA LEU A 151 -7.51 -3.00 5.77
C LEU A 151 -8.36 -4.11 6.40
N ASP A 152 -7.91 -4.67 7.51
CA ASP A 152 -8.71 -5.68 8.22
C ASP A 152 -9.95 -5.07 8.85
N ALA A 153 -11.08 -5.78 8.75
CA ALA A 153 -12.31 -5.48 9.47
C ALA A 153 -13.11 -6.78 9.61
N PHE A 154 -12.82 -7.58 10.62
CA PHE A 154 -13.44 -8.89 10.79
C PHE A 154 -13.72 -9.23 12.24
N VAL A 155 -14.65 -10.17 12.43
CA VAL A 155 -14.88 -10.85 13.69
C VAL A 155 -14.47 -12.31 13.58
N TRP A 156 -14.11 -12.92 14.69
CA TRP A 156 -13.75 -14.33 14.74
C TRP A 156 -14.34 -15.01 15.96
N ALA A 157 -14.57 -16.32 15.85
CA ALA A 157 -15.02 -17.16 16.94
C ALA A 157 -14.29 -18.50 16.97
N ASN A 158 -13.97 -18.97 18.16
CA ASN A 158 -13.46 -20.31 18.43
C ASN A 158 -14.49 -21.06 19.27
N PHE A 159 -14.91 -22.23 18.82
CA PHE A 159 -15.87 -23.08 19.51
C PHE A 159 -15.66 -24.54 19.15
N ASP A 160 -16.22 -25.44 19.93
CA ASP A 160 -16.16 -26.88 19.66
C ASP A 160 -17.48 -27.39 19.09
N VAL A 161 -17.41 -28.21 18.03
CA VAL A 161 -18.54 -28.99 17.52
C VAL A 161 -18.31 -30.45 17.95
N GLY A 162 -18.93 -30.84 19.06
CA GLY A 162 -18.62 -32.10 19.72
C GLY A 162 -17.20 -32.06 20.31
N GLN A 163 -16.27 -32.81 19.72
CA GLN A 163 -14.85 -32.84 20.12
C GLN A 163 -13.94 -32.16 19.05
N VAL A 164 -14.53 -31.52 18.06
CA VAL A 164 -13.80 -30.89 16.96
C VAL A 164 -13.68 -29.39 17.23
N PRO A 165 -12.47 -28.87 17.49
CA PRO A 165 -12.25 -27.44 17.55
C PRO A 165 -12.46 -26.78 16.18
N VAL A 166 -13.24 -25.70 16.16
CA VAL A 166 -13.57 -24.93 14.96
C VAL A 166 -13.22 -23.47 15.21
N ASN A 167 -12.55 -22.86 14.24
CA ASN A 167 -12.34 -21.42 14.14
C ASN A 167 -13.09 -20.90 12.93
N VAL A 168 -13.83 -19.80 13.09
CA VAL A 168 -14.51 -19.10 12.00
C VAL A 168 -14.14 -17.64 12.03
N LYS A 169 -13.89 -17.03 10.86
CA LYS A 169 -13.71 -15.59 10.68
C LYS A 169 -14.69 -15.08 9.62
N VAL A 170 -15.24 -13.90 9.85
CA VAL A 170 -16.18 -13.23 8.94
C VAL A 170 -15.82 -11.75 8.85
N GLY A 171 -15.70 -11.24 7.64
CA GLY A 171 -15.36 -9.84 7.38
C GLY A 171 -14.18 -9.72 6.42
N ARG A 172 -13.64 -8.53 6.31
CA ARG A 172 -12.45 -8.26 5.49
C ARG A 172 -11.21 -8.76 6.22
N HIS A 173 -10.59 -9.79 5.68
CA HIS A 173 -9.31 -10.32 6.19
C HIS A 173 -8.54 -11.00 5.08
N THR A 174 -7.24 -11.20 5.31
CA THR A 174 -6.37 -11.94 4.40
C THR A 174 -6.12 -13.34 4.94
N LEU A 175 -6.14 -14.32 4.06
CA LEU A 175 -5.78 -15.70 4.36
C LEU A 175 -4.85 -16.24 3.29
N TYR A 176 -3.74 -16.83 3.70
CA TYR A 176 -2.76 -17.44 2.81
C TYR A 176 -2.81 -18.96 2.87
N TRP A 177 -2.89 -19.58 1.71
CA TRP A 177 -2.84 -21.03 1.56
C TRP A 177 -1.64 -21.44 0.71
N GLY A 178 -0.62 -21.96 1.36
CA GLY A 178 0.58 -22.47 0.72
C GLY A 178 1.55 -21.38 0.26
N GLU A 179 2.64 -21.82 -0.33
CA GLU A 179 3.72 -20.99 -0.85
C GLU A 179 3.95 -21.30 -2.33
N GLY A 180 4.33 -20.29 -3.11
CA GLY A 180 4.76 -20.45 -4.48
C GLY A 180 6.24 -20.86 -4.50
N LEU A 181 6.60 -21.95 -5.21
CA LEU A 181 7.96 -22.47 -5.22
C LEU A 181 8.96 -21.51 -5.88
N LEU A 182 8.57 -20.87 -6.99
CA LEU A 182 9.46 -19.99 -7.76
C LEU A 182 8.85 -18.60 -8.00
N PHE A 183 7.55 -18.55 -8.29
CA PHE A 183 6.82 -17.33 -8.58
C PHE A 183 5.53 -17.30 -7.78
N GLY A 184 5.20 -16.16 -7.20
CA GLY A 184 3.96 -15.96 -6.46
C GLY A 184 2.70 -16.31 -7.27
N ALA A 185 2.72 -16.04 -8.58
CA ALA A 185 1.62 -16.36 -9.49
C ALA A 185 1.33 -17.87 -9.64
N HIS A 186 2.23 -18.74 -9.22
CA HIS A 186 2.03 -20.18 -9.22
C HIS A 186 1.50 -20.73 -7.89
N ALA A 187 1.35 -19.87 -6.89
CA ALA A 187 0.80 -20.26 -5.60
C ALA A 187 -0.74 -20.24 -5.62
N ILE A 188 -1.36 -21.12 -4.85
CA ILE A 188 -2.82 -21.09 -4.62
C ILE A 188 -3.22 -19.72 -4.03
N SER A 189 -2.38 -19.15 -3.17
CA SER A 189 -2.57 -17.84 -2.55
C SER A 189 -2.66 -16.68 -3.53
N TYR A 190 -2.11 -16.80 -4.75
CA TYR A 190 -2.15 -15.74 -5.76
C TYR A 190 -3.58 -15.28 -6.12
N SER A 191 -4.52 -16.21 -6.16
CA SER A 191 -5.93 -15.91 -6.46
C SER A 191 -6.77 -15.57 -5.23
N GLN A 192 -6.19 -15.58 -4.04
CA GLN A 192 -6.93 -15.47 -2.77
C GLN A 192 -6.90 -14.08 -2.14
N ALA A 193 -5.93 -13.25 -2.53
CA ALA A 193 -5.84 -11.88 -2.06
C ALA A 193 -5.23 -10.99 -3.14
N PRO A 194 -5.87 -9.87 -3.48
CA PRO A 194 -5.25 -8.84 -4.30
C PRO A 194 -4.05 -8.24 -3.58
N THR A 195 -3.09 -7.71 -4.34
CA THR A 195 -1.89 -7.09 -3.80
C THR A 195 -1.80 -5.62 -4.17
N ASP A 196 -1.24 -4.82 -3.28
CA ASP A 196 -0.89 -3.43 -3.56
C ASP A 196 0.61 -3.35 -3.89
N ALA A 197 0.93 -3.48 -5.19
CA ALA A 197 2.29 -3.37 -5.65
C ALA A 197 2.79 -1.90 -5.64
N VAL A 198 1.90 -0.91 -5.60
CA VAL A 198 2.28 0.51 -5.42
C VAL A 198 2.96 0.68 -4.07
N LYS A 199 2.32 0.24 -2.98
CA LYS A 199 2.92 0.27 -1.64
C LYS A 199 4.20 -0.54 -1.57
N ALA A 200 4.22 -1.73 -2.20
CA ALA A 200 5.39 -2.61 -2.18
C ALA A 200 6.65 -1.95 -2.75
N VAL A 201 6.52 -1.11 -3.78
CA VAL A 201 7.68 -0.43 -4.41
C VAL A 201 7.96 0.96 -3.83
N THR A 202 6.94 1.68 -3.34
CA THR A 202 7.10 3.04 -2.81
C THR A 202 7.44 3.09 -1.33
N SER A 203 7.22 2.00 -0.58
CA SER A 203 7.39 1.96 0.88
C SER A 203 8.30 0.81 1.32
N PRO A 204 9.64 0.89 1.13
CA PRO A 204 10.58 -0.11 1.62
C PRO A 204 10.39 -0.40 3.11
N GLY A 205 10.36 -1.69 3.47
CA GLY A 205 10.09 -2.13 4.84
C GLY A 205 8.60 -2.21 5.20
N ILE A 206 7.71 -2.12 4.21
CA ILE A 206 6.27 -2.36 4.41
C ILE A 206 6.02 -3.80 4.86
N GLU A 207 5.05 -3.98 5.75
CA GLU A 207 4.68 -5.31 6.20
C GLU A 207 3.78 -6.02 5.18
N THR A 208 3.94 -7.34 5.06
CA THR A 208 3.18 -8.18 4.15
C THR A 208 1.66 -7.99 4.29
N LYS A 209 1.17 -7.80 5.52
CA LYS A 209 -0.26 -7.55 5.82
C LYS A 209 -0.80 -6.23 5.26
N GLU A 210 0.07 -5.29 4.89
CA GLU A 210 -0.30 -4.02 4.26
C GLU A 210 -0.28 -4.11 2.73
N VAL A 211 0.53 -5.03 2.19
CA VAL A 211 0.65 -5.29 0.74
C VAL A 211 -0.48 -6.15 0.25
N PHE A 212 -0.87 -7.16 1.02
CA PHE A 212 -1.97 -8.05 0.65
C PHE A 212 -3.29 -7.47 1.15
N LEU A 213 -4.12 -7.05 0.20
CA LEU A 213 -5.37 -6.36 0.49
C LEU A 213 -6.42 -7.32 1.05
N PRO A 214 -6.95 -7.07 2.24
CA PRO A 214 -8.04 -7.87 2.78
C PRO A 214 -9.31 -7.67 1.95
N ILE A 215 -10.02 -8.75 1.68
CA ILE A 215 -11.33 -8.74 1.01
C ILE A 215 -12.38 -9.42 1.86
N GLY A 216 -13.64 -9.08 1.62
CA GLY A 216 -14.78 -9.61 2.35
C GLY A 216 -14.96 -11.10 2.10
N GLN A 217 -14.86 -11.90 3.16
CA GLN A 217 -14.92 -13.35 3.10
C GLN A 217 -15.37 -13.99 4.40
N VAL A 218 -15.77 -15.25 4.29
CA VAL A 218 -15.95 -16.17 5.42
C VAL A 218 -14.87 -17.24 5.31
N SER A 219 -14.11 -17.45 6.37
CA SER A 219 -13.17 -18.57 6.45
C SER A 219 -13.42 -19.43 7.68
N ALA A 220 -13.24 -20.74 7.55
CA ALA A 220 -13.40 -21.68 8.64
C ALA A 220 -12.26 -22.69 8.62
N LYS A 221 -11.81 -23.11 9.82
CA LYS A 221 -10.85 -24.18 10.03
C LYS A 221 -11.38 -25.12 11.10
N ALA A 222 -11.38 -26.43 10.84
CA ALA A 222 -11.77 -27.47 11.79
C ALA A 222 -10.62 -28.47 11.96
N GLN A 223 -10.26 -28.79 13.20
CA GLN A 223 -9.27 -29.82 13.54
C GLN A 223 -9.98 -31.14 13.78
N LEU A 224 -10.08 -31.99 12.73
CA LEU A 224 -10.85 -33.23 12.80
C LEU A 224 -10.16 -34.31 13.62
N THR A 225 -8.83 -34.39 13.55
CA THR A 225 -7.98 -35.28 14.35
C THR A 225 -6.67 -34.58 14.68
N ASN A 226 -5.82 -35.20 15.50
CA ASN A 226 -4.48 -34.66 15.79
C ASN A 226 -3.60 -34.50 14.55
N ALA A 227 -3.91 -35.23 13.46
CA ALA A 227 -3.12 -35.20 12.22
C ALA A 227 -3.86 -34.56 11.04
N LEU A 228 -5.16 -34.29 11.15
CA LEU A 228 -5.98 -33.81 10.02
C LEU A 228 -6.74 -32.54 10.42
N SER A 229 -6.50 -31.48 9.67
CA SER A 229 -7.34 -30.29 9.69
C SER A 229 -7.95 -30.01 8.32
N VAL A 230 -9.15 -29.45 8.29
CA VAL A 230 -9.84 -29.02 7.08
C VAL A 230 -10.09 -27.52 7.20
N SER A 231 -9.85 -26.80 6.10
CA SER A 231 -10.13 -25.37 6.01
C SER A 231 -10.99 -25.09 4.79
N ALA A 232 -11.87 -24.10 4.91
CA ALA A 232 -12.75 -23.64 3.84
C ALA A 232 -12.76 -22.11 3.80
N GLN A 233 -12.99 -21.57 2.61
CA GLN A 233 -13.00 -20.13 2.36
C GLN A 233 -14.07 -19.81 1.32
N TYR A 234 -14.85 -18.75 1.57
CA TYR A 234 -15.87 -18.25 0.64
C TYR A 234 -15.75 -16.73 0.56
N PHE A 235 -15.49 -16.21 -0.65
CA PHE A 235 -15.41 -14.80 -0.94
C PHE A 235 -16.80 -14.26 -1.32
N TYR A 236 -17.19 -13.14 -0.74
CA TYR A 236 -18.39 -12.39 -1.14
C TYR A 236 -18.04 -10.98 -1.64
N GLU A 237 -16.75 -10.63 -1.62
CA GLU A 237 -16.18 -9.41 -2.17
C GLU A 237 -15.05 -9.79 -3.12
N TRP A 238 -14.82 -8.97 -4.14
CA TRP A 238 -13.69 -9.06 -5.04
C TRP A 238 -13.01 -7.71 -5.16
N ASP A 239 -11.70 -7.70 -5.26
CA ASP A 239 -10.89 -6.53 -5.58
C ASP A 239 -9.75 -6.96 -6.52
N HIS A 240 -9.12 -6.02 -7.20
CA HIS A 240 -8.04 -6.29 -8.13
C HIS A 240 -6.67 -6.00 -7.50
N THR A 241 -5.61 -6.59 -8.07
CA THR A 241 -4.24 -6.23 -7.73
C THR A 241 -3.93 -4.85 -8.29
N ARG A 242 -3.43 -3.95 -7.45
CA ARG A 242 -2.97 -2.61 -7.84
C ARG A 242 -1.54 -2.69 -8.31
N PHE A 243 -1.30 -2.35 -9.57
CA PHE A 243 0.05 -2.20 -10.12
C PHE A 243 0.50 -0.74 -10.02
N PRO A 244 1.83 -0.46 -10.04
CA PRO A 244 2.31 0.91 -10.15
C PRO A 244 1.72 1.59 -11.37
N TYR A 245 1.12 2.76 -11.15
CA TYR A 245 0.36 3.50 -12.15
C TYR A 245 1.27 4.04 -13.26
N GLY A 246 0.80 4.00 -14.50
CA GLY A 246 1.52 4.55 -15.65
C GLY A 246 1.85 6.04 -15.46
N GLY A 247 2.95 6.50 -16.05
CA GLY A 247 3.43 7.88 -15.90
C GLY A 247 3.98 8.22 -14.50
N THR A 248 3.96 7.29 -13.53
CA THR A 248 4.61 7.47 -12.24
C THR A 248 6.00 6.82 -12.25
N TYR A 249 6.90 7.28 -11.39
CA TYR A 249 8.32 6.85 -11.39
C TYR A 249 8.53 5.33 -11.34
N PHE A 250 7.67 4.61 -10.65
CA PHE A 250 7.72 3.14 -10.57
C PHE A 250 6.80 2.44 -11.57
N GLY A 251 6.12 3.18 -12.44
CA GLY A 251 5.29 2.62 -13.49
C GLY A 251 6.12 1.86 -14.51
N ALA A 252 5.64 0.70 -14.96
CA ALA A 252 6.34 -0.12 -15.95
C ALA A 252 6.25 0.42 -17.37
N ALA A 253 5.19 1.19 -17.66
CA ALA A 253 4.98 1.91 -18.91
C ALA A 253 3.90 2.96 -18.71
N ASP A 254 3.94 4.06 -19.47
CA ASP A 254 3.08 5.22 -19.25
C ASP A 254 1.60 4.95 -19.51
N PRO A 255 1.19 4.29 -20.62
CA PRO A 255 -0.22 4.09 -20.91
C PRO A 255 -0.82 2.80 -20.33
N PHE A 256 -0.07 2.05 -19.51
CA PHE A 256 -0.54 0.77 -19.02
C PHE A 256 -1.04 0.86 -17.58
N PHE A 257 -1.92 -0.11 -17.25
CA PHE A 257 -2.62 -0.24 -15.99
C PHE A 257 -3.62 0.89 -15.72
N GLU A 258 -4.08 1.01 -14.51
CA GLU A 258 -4.97 2.07 -14.06
C GLU A 258 -4.21 3.40 -13.91
N GLY A 259 -4.94 4.49 -13.90
CA GLY A 259 -4.41 5.84 -13.74
C GLY A 259 -4.43 6.67 -15.02
N PRO A 260 -3.77 6.27 -16.13
CA PRO A 260 -3.81 6.98 -17.37
C PRO A 260 -5.23 7.14 -17.95
N ASP A 261 -5.52 8.32 -18.49
CA ASP A 261 -6.83 8.63 -19.07
C ASP A 261 -6.91 8.28 -20.56
N ARG A 262 -5.75 8.14 -21.21
CA ARG A 262 -5.66 7.93 -22.67
C ARG A 262 -4.38 7.20 -23.07
N LEU A 263 -4.42 6.60 -24.26
CA LEU A 263 -3.27 6.00 -24.91
C LEU A 263 -2.73 6.97 -25.97
N PRO A 264 -1.51 7.51 -25.83
CA PRO A 264 -0.86 8.30 -26.89
C PRO A 264 -0.45 7.38 -28.05
N ALA A 265 -1.33 7.23 -29.04
CA ALA A 265 -1.14 6.23 -30.10
C ALA A 265 -0.29 6.75 -31.26
N ALA A 266 -0.28 8.06 -31.53
CA ALA A 266 0.46 8.69 -32.61
C ALA A 266 0.65 10.19 -32.34
N PRO A 267 1.63 10.87 -32.99
CA PRO A 267 1.78 12.31 -32.88
C PRO A 267 0.49 13.04 -33.21
N GLY A 268 0.05 13.94 -32.33
CA GLY A 268 -1.15 14.76 -32.50
C GLY A 268 -2.48 14.09 -32.08
N PHE A 269 -2.44 12.91 -31.47
CA PHE A 269 -3.60 12.19 -30.95
C PHE A 269 -3.41 11.84 -29.47
#